data_24c241d7e0368e6febca72a3c2103ad3
#
_entry.id   24c241d7e0368e6febca72a3c2103ad3
#
_cell.length_a   1.000
_cell.length_b   1.000
_cell.length_c   1.000
_cell.angle_alpha   90.00
_cell.angle_beta   90.00
_cell.angle_gamma   90.00
#
_symmetry.space_group_name_H-M   'P 1'
#
loop_
_entity.id
_entity.type
_entity.pdbx_description
1 polymer ?
#
loop_
_entity_poly.entity_id
_entity_poly.type
_entity_poly.pdbx_seq_one_letter_code
_entity_poly.pdbx_strand_id
1 'polypeptide(L)'
;LMKDGECKGLIAWNLNDGTIHRFRSHIVIIATGGYGKVYYSATSAHTCTGDGNAMVLRAGLPLQDMEFVQFHPTGIYGVGCLITEGARGEGGFLVNGKGERFMERYAPNAKDLASRDVVSRSMEMEINEGRGVGKDKDHINLHLDHLDKEVLEERLPGITEAAKTFANVDVNKQPIPVVPTVHYNMGGIPTNYKAEVLTLNGSEKTVPGLMAIGEAACVSVHGANRLGTNSLLDIVVFGRAAAHRASETVKAGVSAAKAPQAATDKALERFDRMRHANGSESVAQLRLDMQKAMQRHAAVF
;
A
#
# COMPACT_ATOMS: atom_id res chain seq x y z
N LEU A 1 -16.22 -11.55 12.31
CA LEU A 1 -17.47 -12.30 12.52
C LEU A 1 -18.65 -11.34 12.68
N MET A 2 -19.55 -11.31 11.69
CA MET A 2 -20.70 -10.40 11.66
C MET A 2 -22.00 -11.11 12.10
N LYS A 3 -22.87 -10.38 12.81
CA LYS A 3 -24.22 -10.80 13.16
C LYS A 3 -25.14 -9.57 13.15
N ASP A 4 -26.23 -9.64 12.41
CA ASP A 4 -27.27 -8.59 12.34
C ASP A 4 -26.70 -7.18 12.05
N GLY A 5 -25.68 -7.11 11.17
CA GLY A 5 -24.98 -5.87 10.81
C GLY A 5 -23.94 -5.39 11.82
N GLU A 6 -23.66 -6.12 12.88
CA GLU A 6 -22.69 -5.79 13.93
C GLU A 6 -21.50 -6.74 13.93
N CYS A 7 -20.28 -6.24 14.19
CA CYS A 7 -19.08 -7.05 14.37
C CYS A 7 -18.99 -7.59 15.81
N LYS A 8 -18.82 -8.90 15.96
CA LYS A 8 -18.79 -9.61 17.26
C LYS A 8 -17.46 -10.26 17.59
N GLY A 9 -16.47 -10.10 16.74
CA GLY A 9 -15.15 -10.70 16.92
C GLY A 9 -14.51 -11.15 15.62
N LEU A 10 -13.49 -11.99 15.73
CA LEU A 10 -12.73 -12.51 14.60
C LEU A 10 -12.29 -13.95 14.81
N ILE A 11 -11.83 -14.58 13.73
CA ILE A 11 -11.09 -15.84 13.76
C ILE A 11 -9.64 -15.52 13.37
N ALA A 12 -8.69 -16.11 14.10
CA ALA A 12 -7.28 -16.02 13.79
C ALA A 12 -6.69 -17.42 13.67
N TRP A 13 -5.80 -17.58 12.70
CA TRP A 13 -4.99 -18.77 12.51
C TRP A 13 -3.59 -18.49 13.09
N ASN A 14 -3.17 -19.30 14.07
CA ASN A 14 -1.82 -19.24 14.63
C ASN A 14 -0.86 -19.99 13.69
N LEU A 15 0.03 -19.25 13.06
CA LEU A 15 0.98 -19.82 12.10
C LEU A 15 2.09 -20.66 12.76
N ASN A 16 2.31 -20.52 14.07
CA ASN A 16 3.36 -21.27 14.77
C ASN A 16 2.96 -22.72 15.05
N ASP A 17 1.70 -22.97 15.36
CA ASP A 17 1.21 -24.30 15.78
C ASP A 17 0.03 -24.82 14.94
N GLY A 18 -0.46 -24.00 13.99
CA GLY A 18 -1.58 -24.34 13.13
C GLY A 18 -2.96 -24.27 13.78
N THR A 19 -3.06 -23.84 15.03
CA THR A 19 -4.35 -23.75 15.74
C THR A 19 -5.19 -22.59 15.27
N ILE A 20 -6.50 -22.75 15.35
CA ILE A 20 -7.47 -21.71 15.00
C ILE A 20 -8.16 -21.21 16.27
N HIS A 21 -8.12 -19.91 16.46
CA HIS A 21 -8.67 -19.22 17.62
C HIS A 21 -9.86 -18.36 17.23
N ARG A 22 -10.89 -18.38 18.03
CA ARG A 22 -12.06 -17.49 17.93
C ARG A 22 -12.03 -16.47 19.05
N PHE A 23 -11.90 -15.20 18.69
CA PHE A 23 -11.91 -14.07 19.62
C PHE A 23 -13.28 -13.40 19.59
N ARG A 24 -13.89 -13.23 20.76
CA ARG A 24 -15.07 -12.40 20.97
C ARG A 24 -14.63 -11.02 21.41
N SER A 25 -15.22 -9.99 20.82
CA SER A 25 -14.84 -8.62 21.14
C SER A 25 -16.04 -7.68 21.00
N HIS A 26 -16.06 -6.62 21.80
CA HIS A 26 -16.99 -5.51 21.63
C HIS A 26 -16.62 -4.66 20.41
N ILE A 27 -15.32 -4.54 20.13
CA ILE A 27 -14.78 -3.78 19.00
C ILE A 27 -13.64 -4.59 18.36
N VAL A 28 -13.64 -4.66 17.06
CA VAL A 28 -12.54 -5.12 16.23
C VAL A 28 -12.01 -3.90 15.47
N ILE A 29 -10.69 -3.65 15.55
CA ILE A 29 -10.02 -2.58 14.81
C ILE A 29 -9.19 -3.20 13.71
N ILE A 30 -9.47 -2.86 12.46
CA ILE A 30 -8.69 -3.28 11.29
C ILE A 30 -7.57 -2.27 11.07
N ALA A 31 -6.32 -2.74 11.17
CA ALA A 31 -5.10 -1.97 10.99
C ALA A 31 -4.10 -2.75 10.14
N THR A 32 -4.58 -3.40 9.08
CA THR A 32 -3.84 -4.38 8.29
C THR A 32 -2.95 -3.77 7.20
N GLY A 33 -2.88 -2.44 7.14
CA GLY A 33 -2.16 -1.74 6.08
C GLY A 33 -2.85 -1.83 4.73
N GLY A 34 -2.13 -1.44 3.69
CA GLY A 34 -2.63 -1.37 2.33
C GLY A 34 -2.61 -2.70 1.56
N TYR A 35 -2.84 -2.58 0.26
CA TYR A 35 -2.88 -3.70 -0.69
C TYR A 35 -1.86 -3.58 -1.83
N GLY A 36 -0.74 -2.88 -1.60
CA GLY A 36 0.26 -2.62 -2.65
C GLY A 36 0.82 -3.87 -3.32
N LYS A 37 0.82 -5.04 -2.65
CA LYS A 37 1.30 -6.31 -3.22
C LYS A 37 0.32 -7.00 -4.19
N VAL A 38 -0.78 -6.36 -4.55
CA VAL A 38 -1.56 -6.74 -5.74
C VAL A 38 -0.90 -6.26 -7.03
N TYR A 39 0.07 -5.36 -6.96
CA TYR A 39 0.89 -4.88 -8.07
C TYR A 39 2.25 -5.58 -8.14
N TYR A 40 2.84 -5.64 -9.33
CA TYR A 40 4.13 -6.27 -9.55
C TYR A 40 5.27 -5.51 -8.86
N SER A 41 5.35 -4.19 -9.05
CA SER A 41 6.31 -3.32 -8.39
C SER A 41 5.64 -2.56 -7.25
N ALA A 42 6.04 -2.83 -6.00
CA ALA A 42 5.49 -2.19 -4.82
C ALA A 42 6.55 -2.07 -3.71
N THR A 43 6.60 -0.90 -3.07
CA THR A 43 7.48 -0.65 -1.91
C THR A 43 6.97 -1.30 -0.63
N SER A 44 5.73 -1.77 -0.64
CA SER A 44 5.05 -2.36 0.52
C SER A 44 5.67 -3.70 0.95
N ALA A 45 5.56 -4.03 2.21
CA ALA A 45 5.91 -5.35 2.73
C ALA A 45 5.10 -6.47 2.03
N HIS A 46 5.66 -7.69 2.00
CA HIS A 46 4.99 -8.84 1.36
C HIS A 46 3.63 -9.20 1.96
N THR A 47 3.38 -8.76 3.19
CA THR A 47 2.12 -8.94 3.91
C THR A 47 1.04 -7.92 3.53
N CYS A 48 1.36 -6.87 2.75
CA CYS A 48 0.39 -5.87 2.30
C CYS A 48 -0.44 -6.38 1.11
N THR A 49 -1.25 -7.38 1.36
CA THR A 49 -2.05 -8.14 0.37
C THR A 49 -3.52 -7.76 0.33
N GLY A 50 -3.95 -6.77 1.15
CA GLY A 50 -5.33 -6.29 1.19
C GLY A 50 -6.29 -7.21 1.94
N ASP A 51 -5.80 -8.06 2.83
CA ASP A 51 -6.65 -9.05 3.52
C ASP A 51 -7.74 -8.40 4.37
N GLY A 52 -7.43 -7.30 5.07
CA GLY A 52 -8.41 -6.55 5.86
C GLY A 52 -9.54 -5.98 4.99
N ASN A 53 -9.18 -5.32 3.89
CA ASN A 53 -10.14 -4.79 2.92
C ASN A 53 -11.00 -5.91 2.33
N ALA A 54 -10.39 -7.03 1.96
CA ALA A 54 -11.10 -8.19 1.44
C ALA A 54 -12.04 -8.85 2.47
N MET A 55 -11.68 -8.85 3.76
CA MET A 55 -12.57 -9.33 4.83
C MET A 55 -13.81 -8.46 4.97
N VAL A 56 -13.65 -7.15 4.91
CA VAL A 56 -14.75 -6.17 4.99
C VAL A 56 -15.67 -6.31 3.78
N LEU A 57 -15.11 -6.40 2.56
CA LEU A 57 -15.88 -6.60 1.34
C LEU A 57 -16.66 -7.93 1.38
N ARG A 58 -16.05 -9.01 1.86
CA ARG A 58 -16.74 -10.31 2.02
C ARG A 58 -17.84 -10.29 3.09
N ALA A 59 -17.77 -9.37 4.03
CA ALA A 59 -18.83 -9.13 5.00
C ALA A 59 -20.02 -8.36 4.41
N GLY A 60 -19.96 -7.96 3.13
CA GLY A 60 -21.00 -7.19 2.44
C GLY A 60 -20.93 -5.69 2.72
N LEU A 61 -19.78 -5.19 3.21
CA LEU A 61 -19.56 -3.78 3.50
C LEU A 61 -18.81 -3.11 2.34
N PRO A 62 -18.97 -1.80 2.13
CA PRO A 62 -18.33 -1.09 1.03
C PRO A 62 -16.84 -0.90 1.23
N LEU A 63 -16.13 -0.69 0.13
CA LEU A 63 -14.82 -0.07 0.05
C LEU A 63 -14.94 1.24 -0.72
N GLN A 64 -14.05 2.20 -0.46
CA GLN A 64 -14.11 3.54 -1.02
C GLN A 64 -12.77 3.95 -1.63
N ASP A 65 -12.82 4.74 -2.71
CA ASP A 65 -11.66 5.37 -3.36
C ASP A 65 -10.55 4.40 -3.77
N MET A 66 -10.91 3.16 -4.16
CA MET A 66 -9.96 2.08 -4.45
C MET A 66 -9.07 2.36 -5.67
N GLU A 67 -9.49 3.26 -6.56
CA GLU A 67 -8.72 3.75 -7.70
C GLU A 67 -7.58 4.71 -7.29
N PHE A 68 -7.61 5.26 -6.07
CA PHE A 68 -6.59 6.19 -5.61
C PHE A 68 -5.40 5.44 -5.02
N VAL A 69 -4.48 5.08 -5.90
CA VAL A 69 -3.22 4.41 -5.57
C VAL A 69 -2.07 5.35 -5.89
N GLN A 70 -1.23 5.66 -4.89
CA GLN A 70 -0.05 6.50 -5.07
C GLN A 70 1.12 5.67 -5.55
N PHE A 71 1.69 6.09 -6.67
CA PHE A 71 2.97 5.59 -7.17
C PHE A 71 4.11 6.51 -6.71
N HIS A 72 5.18 5.92 -6.21
CA HIS A 72 6.42 6.64 -5.99
C HIS A 72 7.29 6.52 -7.24
N PRO A 73 7.82 7.63 -7.78
CA PRO A 73 8.56 7.59 -9.05
C PRO A 73 9.84 6.75 -8.98
N THR A 74 10.48 6.68 -7.83
CA THR A 74 11.83 6.11 -7.69
C THR A 74 11.83 4.84 -6.82
N GLY A 75 11.14 3.78 -7.25
CA GLY A 75 11.39 2.43 -6.79
C GLY A 75 12.54 1.80 -7.58
N ILE A 76 13.43 1.05 -6.93
CA ILE A 76 14.51 0.33 -7.61
C ILE A 76 13.89 -0.69 -8.57
N TYR A 77 14.29 -0.62 -9.84
CA TYR A 77 13.82 -1.50 -10.90
C TYR A 77 14.08 -2.98 -10.57
N GLY A 78 13.08 -3.83 -10.78
CA GLY A 78 13.14 -5.27 -10.52
C GLY A 78 13.00 -5.69 -9.06
N VAL A 79 13.11 -4.74 -8.10
CA VAL A 79 13.07 -5.02 -6.66
C VAL A 79 11.93 -4.31 -5.95
N GLY A 80 11.62 -3.08 -6.34
CA GLY A 80 10.59 -2.24 -5.74
C GLY A 80 11.02 -1.55 -4.43
N CYS A 81 12.28 -1.65 -4.00
CA CYS A 81 12.76 -0.90 -2.85
C CYS A 81 12.72 0.61 -3.11
N LEU A 82 12.28 1.36 -2.10
CA LEU A 82 12.11 2.79 -2.20
C LEU A 82 13.45 3.54 -2.21
N ILE A 83 13.66 4.38 -3.23
CA ILE A 83 14.61 5.50 -3.19
C ILE A 83 13.82 6.75 -2.82
N THR A 84 14.05 7.27 -1.63
CA THR A 84 13.26 8.39 -1.09
C THR A 84 13.34 9.64 -1.97
N GLU A 85 12.30 10.46 -1.90
CA GLU A 85 12.25 11.78 -2.57
C GLU A 85 13.42 12.69 -2.17
N GLY A 86 13.98 12.49 -0.98
CA GLY A 86 15.18 13.19 -0.51
C GLY A 86 16.36 13.06 -1.46
N ALA A 87 16.51 11.95 -2.19
CA ALA A 87 17.57 11.79 -3.19
C ALA A 87 17.47 12.83 -4.30
N ARG A 88 16.25 13.16 -4.75
CA ARG A 88 16.00 14.24 -5.72
C ARG A 88 16.10 15.62 -5.06
N GLY A 89 15.73 15.71 -3.77
CA GLY A 89 15.90 16.93 -2.97
C GLY A 89 17.34 17.34 -2.78
N GLU A 90 18.26 16.39 -2.68
CA GLU A 90 19.72 16.65 -2.62
C GLU A 90 20.36 16.90 -4.01
N GLY A 91 19.58 16.96 -5.08
CA GLY A 91 20.04 17.29 -6.41
C GLY A 91 20.03 16.14 -7.42
N GLY A 92 19.50 14.97 -7.05
CA GLY A 92 19.32 13.85 -7.98
C GLY A 92 18.34 14.20 -9.10
N PHE A 93 18.58 13.68 -10.30
CA PHE A 93 17.74 13.93 -11.47
C PHE A 93 17.50 12.67 -12.32
N LEU A 94 16.39 12.67 -13.05
CA LEU A 94 15.96 11.55 -13.88
C LEU A 94 16.37 11.74 -15.34
N VAL A 95 16.88 10.65 -15.95
CA VAL A 95 17.35 10.64 -17.34
C VAL A 95 16.77 9.44 -18.07
N ASN A 96 16.24 9.69 -19.27
CA ASN A 96 15.71 8.65 -20.16
C ASN A 96 16.83 7.96 -20.97
N GLY A 97 16.46 6.98 -21.81
CA GLY A 97 17.40 6.22 -22.63
C GLY A 97 18.08 7.02 -23.76
N LYS A 98 17.67 8.27 -24.00
CA LYS A 98 18.33 9.20 -24.93
C LYS A 98 19.31 10.13 -24.23
N GLY A 99 19.47 10.04 -22.93
CA GLY A 99 20.31 10.95 -22.15
C GLY A 99 19.63 12.29 -21.81
N GLU A 100 18.30 12.40 -21.95
CA GLU A 100 17.57 13.64 -21.72
C GLU A 100 17.05 13.71 -20.28
N ARG A 101 17.22 14.87 -19.64
CA ARG A 101 16.55 15.24 -18.38
C ARG A 101 15.09 15.63 -18.69
N PHE A 102 14.27 14.65 -18.98
CA PHE A 102 12.91 14.83 -19.52
C PHE A 102 11.96 15.62 -18.60
N MET A 103 12.19 15.65 -17.29
CA MET A 103 11.36 16.43 -16.37
C MET A 103 11.37 17.93 -16.64
N GLU A 104 12.40 18.46 -17.30
CA GLU A 104 12.43 19.84 -17.74
C GLU A 104 11.35 20.17 -18.80
N ARG A 105 10.92 19.17 -19.56
CA ARG A 105 9.83 19.28 -20.55
C ARG A 105 8.46 19.17 -19.91
N TYR A 106 8.27 18.24 -18.95
CA TYR A 106 6.98 17.96 -18.34
C TYR A 106 6.63 18.90 -17.19
N ALA A 107 7.61 19.37 -16.43
CA ALA A 107 7.45 20.27 -15.29
C ALA A 107 8.58 21.32 -15.26
N PRO A 108 8.57 22.33 -16.16
CA PRO A 108 9.70 23.26 -16.33
C PRO A 108 10.13 23.97 -15.05
N ASN A 109 9.20 24.26 -14.15
CA ASN A 109 9.46 24.99 -12.90
C ASN A 109 9.99 24.08 -11.78
N ALA A 110 9.27 22.99 -11.49
CA ALA A 110 9.59 22.09 -10.38
C ALA A 110 10.56 20.96 -10.78
N LYS A 111 10.66 20.66 -12.07
CA LYS A 111 11.52 19.61 -12.64
C LYS A 111 11.37 18.28 -11.89
N ASP A 112 12.45 17.69 -11.46
CA ASP A 112 12.49 16.43 -10.72
C ASP A 112 11.86 16.51 -9.32
N LEU A 113 11.55 17.71 -8.82
CA LEU A 113 10.84 17.96 -7.56
C LEU A 113 9.33 18.20 -7.73
N ALA A 114 8.79 17.99 -8.92
CA ALA A 114 7.34 17.97 -9.13
C ALA A 114 6.68 16.89 -8.26
N SER A 115 5.35 17.00 -8.06
CA SER A 115 4.61 16.03 -7.26
C SER A 115 4.77 14.60 -7.79
N ARG A 116 4.66 13.62 -6.91
CA ARG A 116 4.93 12.20 -7.22
C ARG A 116 4.15 11.68 -8.40
N ASP A 117 2.89 12.07 -8.51
CA ASP A 117 2.01 11.69 -9.61
C ASP A 117 2.47 12.28 -10.95
N VAL A 118 2.90 13.55 -10.98
CA VAL A 118 3.44 14.18 -12.18
C VAL A 118 4.73 13.48 -12.63
N VAL A 119 5.65 13.25 -11.72
CA VAL A 119 6.93 12.57 -12.05
C VAL A 119 6.66 11.13 -12.52
N SER A 120 5.80 10.38 -11.83
CA SER A 120 5.49 9.00 -12.20
C SER A 120 4.83 8.91 -13.58
N ARG A 121 3.85 9.78 -13.88
CA ARG A 121 3.24 9.82 -15.23
C ARG A 121 4.24 10.21 -16.30
N SER A 122 5.12 11.17 -16.04
CA SER A 122 6.17 11.56 -17.00
C SER A 122 7.13 10.40 -17.29
N MET A 123 7.54 9.65 -16.27
CA MET A 123 8.37 8.46 -16.45
C MET A 123 7.66 7.40 -17.29
N GLU A 124 6.38 7.12 -17.00
CA GLU A 124 5.58 6.13 -17.73
C GLU A 124 5.40 6.55 -19.19
N MET A 125 5.19 7.83 -19.48
CA MET A 125 5.15 8.34 -20.86
C MET A 125 6.47 8.12 -21.59
N GLU A 126 7.63 8.37 -20.95
CA GLU A 126 8.94 8.10 -21.53
C GLU A 126 9.14 6.61 -21.83
N ILE A 127 8.73 5.73 -20.92
CA ILE A 127 8.80 4.28 -21.09
C ILE A 127 7.88 3.82 -22.23
N ASN A 128 6.62 4.21 -22.22
CA ASN A 128 5.61 3.79 -23.20
C ASN A 128 5.94 4.28 -24.64
N GLU A 129 6.57 5.44 -24.75
CA GLU A 129 7.03 5.98 -26.04
C GLU A 129 8.40 5.41 -26.46
N GLY A 130 8.93 4.39 -25.77
CA GLY A 130 10.16 3.69 -26.10
C GLY A 130 11.45 4.46 -25.82
N ARG A 131 11.39 5.48 -24.94
CA ARG A 131 12.54 6.25 -24.48
C ARG A 131 13.07 5.78 -23.10
N GLY A 132 12.58 4.66 -22.59
CA GLY A 132 13.14 4.04 -21.42
C GLY A 132 14.57 3.56 -21.59
N VAL A 133 15.21 3.20 -20.49
CA VAL A 133 16.58 2.69 -20.42
C VAL A 133 16.58 1.15 -20.46
N GLY A 134 17.72 0.58 -20.80
CA GLY A 134 17.93 -0.87 -20.88
C GLY A 134 17.44 -1.51 -22.16
N LYS A 135 17.58 -2.84 -22.21
CA LYS A 135 17.22 -3.63 -23.40
C LYS A 135 15.72 -3.56 -23.70
N ASP A 136 14.93 -3.63 -22.64
CA ASP A 136 13.46 -3.68 -22.71
C ASP A 136 12.81 -2.28 -22.64
N LYS A 137 13.63 -1.22 -22.44
CA LYS A 137 13.20 0.19 -22.36
C LYS A 137 12.10 0.45 -21.34
N ASP A 138 12.14 -0.23 -20.21
CA ASP A 138 11.07 -0.33 -19.22
C ASP A 138 11.38 0.33 -17.87
N HIS A 139 12.48 1.11 -17.81
CA HIS A 139 12.86 1.87 -16.62
C HIS A 139 13.58 3.17 -16.99
N ILE A 140 13.88 3.98 -15.98
CA ILE A 140 14.54 5.28 -16.07
C ILE A 140 15.79 5.26 -15.19
N ASN A 141 16.78 6.10 -15.47
CA ASN A 141 17.95 6.28 -14.64
C ASN A 141 17.79 7.45 -13.68
N LEU A 142 18.02 7.22 -12.38
CA LEU A 142 18.18 8.26 -11.38
C LEU A 142 19.68 8.50 -11.16
N HIS A 143 20.15 9.69 -11.51
CA HIS A 143 21.53 10.10 -11.35
C HIS A 143 21.78 10.75 -10.00
N LEU A 144 22.74 10.22 -9.26
CA LEU A 144 23.32 10.77 -8.03
C LEU A 144 24.86 10.85 -8.14
N ASP A 145 25.42 10.28 -9.19
CA ASP A 145 26.85 10.11 -9.47
C ASP A 145 27.60 11.44 -9.72
N HIS A 146 26.87 12.54 -9.84
CA HIS A 146 27.42 13.91 -9.94
C HIS A 146 27.49 14.60 -8.56
N LEU A 147 26.91 14.02 -7.51
CA LEU A 147 26.94 14.61 -6.17
C LEU A 147 28.26 14.30 -5.48
N ASP A 148 28.69 15.22 -4.61
CA ASP A 148 29.87 15.01 -3.79
C ASP A 148 29.71 13.80 -2.89
N LYS A 149 30.81 13.05 -2.75
CA LYS A 149 30.80 11.83 -1.92
C LYS A 149 30.34 12.09 -0.47
N GLU A 150 30.71 13.24 0.09
CA GLU A 150 30.30 13.67 1.43
C GLU A 150 28.77 13.80 1.54
N VAL A 151 28.11 14.35 0.52
CA VAL A 151 26.63 14.46 0.46
C VAL A 151 25.99 13.07 0.45
N LEU A 152 26.54 12.15 -0.33
CA LEU A 152 26.04 10.78 -0.43
C LEU A 152 26.20 10.01 0.90
N GLU A 153 27.35 10.19 1.58
CA GLU A 153 27.65 9.51 2.85
C GLU A 153 26.90 10.11 4.06
N GLU A 154 26.74 11.43 4.13
CA GLU A 154 26.13 12.09 5.27
C GLU A 154 24.62 12.23 5.16
N ARG A 155 24.10 12.55 3.95
CA ARG A 155 22.68 12.85 3.74
C ARG A 155 21.89 11.71 3.14
N LEU A 156 22.53 10.82 2.39
CA LEU A 156 21.89 9.70 1.68
C LEU A 156 22.49 8.32 2.01
N PRO A 157 22.97 8.05 3.26
CA PRO A 157 23.65 6.79 3.56
C PRO A 157 22.77 5.56 3.29
N GLY A 158 21.49 5.61 3.68
CA GLY A 158 20.55 4.53 3.44
C GLY A 158 20.23 4.29 1.95
N ILE A 159 20.28 5.34 1.13
CA ILE A 159 20.09 5.23 -0.33
C ILE A 159 21.29 4.57 -0.97
N THR A 160 22.49 4.97 -0.57
CA THR A 160 23.75 4.38 -1.04
C THR A 160 23.81 2.89 -0.73
N GLU A 161 23.44 2.51 0.50
CA GLU A 161 23.37 1.10 0.92
C GLU A 161 22.29 0.33 0.16
N ALA A 162 21.10 0.89 0.01
CA ALA A 162 20.00 0.26 -0.72
C ALA A 162 20.35 0.02 -2.18
N ALA A 163 20.92 1.00 -2.87
CA ALA A 163 21.34 0.87 -4.25
C ALA A 163 22.42 -0.21 -4.44
N LYS A 164 23.40 -0.26 -3.52
CA LYS A 164 24.44 -1.29 -3.52
C LYS A 164 23.87 -2.67 -3.26
N THR A 165 23.03 -2.80 -2.26
CA THR A 165 22.51 -4.11 -1.81
C THR A 165 21.50 -4.70 -2.79
N PHE A 166 20.57 -3.89 -3.29
CA PHE A 166 19.43 -4.36 -4.07
C PHE A 166 19.58 -4.19 -5.57
N ALA A 167 20.35 -3.22 -6.03
CA ALA A 167 20.60 -2.99 -7.45
C ALA A 167 22.04 -3.31 -7.88
N ASN A 168 22.93 -3.62 -6.95
CA ASN A 168 24.37 -3.78 -7.19
C ASN A 168 25.00 -2.53 -7.85
N VAL A 169 24.53 -1.34 -7.45
CA VAL A 169 24.92 -0.04 -8.00
C VAL A 169 25.83 0.69 -7.01
N ASP A 170 27.00 1.13 -7.48
CA ASP A 170 27.82 2.13 -6.80
C ASP A 170 27.37 3.54 -7.24
N VAL A 171 26.59 4.21 -6.38
CA VAL A 171 25.98 5.50 -6.67
C VAL A 171 26.99 6.63 -6.98
N ASN A 172 28.28 6.45 -6.60
CA ASN A 172 29.35 7.38 -6.96
C ASN A 172 29.81 7.25 -8.41
N LYS A 173 29.38 6.21 -9.13
CA LYS A 173 29.93 5.88 -10.47
C LYS A 173 28.86 5.67 -11.52
N GLN A 174 27.64 5.36 -11.12
CA GLN A 174 26.59 4.99 -12.06
C GLN A 174 25.21 5.29 -11.51
N PRO A 175 24.22 5.56 -12.39
CA PRO A 175 22.87 5.85 -11.97
C PRO A 175 22.14 4.61 -11.40
N ILE A 176 21.10 4.86 -10.61
CA ILE A 176 20.21 3.84 -10.08
C ILE A 176 19.08 3.61 -11.10
N PRO A 177 18.83 2.38 -11.57
CA PRO A 177 17.66 2.07 -12.38
C PRO A 177 16.40 2.16 -11.51
N VAL A 178 15.42 2.95 -11.93
CA VAL A 178 14.18 3.22 -11.18
C VAL A 178 12.95 3.13 -12.08
N VAL A 179 11.82 2.78 -11.47
CA VAL A 179 10.53 2.68 -12.16
C VAL A 179 9.42 3.17 -11.22
N PRO A 180 8.32 3.76 -11.75
CA PRO A 180 7.14 4.05 -10.94
C PRO A 180 6.64 2.81 -10.20
N THR A 181 6.55 2.91 -8.87
CA THR A 181 6.33 1.77 -7.98
C THR A 181 5.21 2.10 -7.00
N VAL A 182 4.26 1.19 -6.82
CA VAL A 182 3.17 1.38 -5.85
C VAL A 182 3.71 1.62 -4.46
N HIS A 183 3.23 2.67 -3.81
CA HIS A 183 3.76 3.12 -2.54
C HIS A 183 2.72 3.27 -1.43
N TYR A 184 1.51 3.78 -1.74
CA TYR A 184 0.46 4.00 -0.75
C TYR A 184 -0.93 3.88 -1.37
N ASN A 185 -1.86 3.27 -0.64
CA ASN A 185 -3.25 3.16 -1.02
C ASN A 185 -4.07 4.19 -0.24
N MET A 186 -4.63 5.20 -0.92
CA MET A 186 -5.49 6.20 -0.28
C MET A 186 -6.91 5.69 -0.05
N GLY A 187 -7.37 4.80 -0.92
CA GLY A 187 -8.64 4.09 -0.77
C GLY A 187 -8.57 2.94 0.23
N GLY A 188 -9.73 2.49 0.68
CA GLY A 188 -9.84 1.39 1.64
C GLY A 188 -11.21 1.29 2.30
N ILE A 189 -11.25 0.91 3.56
CA ILE A 189 -12.45 0.77 4.36
C ILE A 189 -12.94 2.17 4.75
N PRO A 190 -14.15 2.61 4.32
CA PRO A 190 -14.66 3.94 4.63
C PRO A 190 -14.88 4.10 6.14
N THR A 191 -14.38 5.19 6.70
CA THR A 191 -14.54 5.52 8.12
C THR A 191 -14.92 6.97 8.33
N ASN A 192 -15.56 7.25 9.47
CA ASN A 192 -15.68 8.62 9.96
C ASN A 192 -14.39 9.04 10.73
N TYR A 193 -14.34 10.30 11.17
CA TYR A 193 -13.19 10.83 11.92
C TYR A 193 -12.94 10.17 13.28
N LYS A 194 -13.89 9.36 13.78
CA LYS A 194 -13.74 8.53 14.99
C LYS A 194 -13.26 7.12 14.69
N ALA A 195 -12.87 6.87 13.46
CA ALA A 195 -12.43 5.56 12.94
C ALA A 195 -13.54 4.47 12.91
N GLU A 196 -14.82 4.82 13.08
CA GLU A 196 -15.92 3.88 12.95
C GLU A 196 -16.17 3.57 11.48
N VAL A 197 -16.26 2.30 11.13
CA VAL A 197 -16.52 1.87 9.74
C VAL A 197 -17.91 2.27 9.31
N LEU A 198 -18.01 2.78 8.09
CA LEU A 198 -19.25 3.27 7.48
C LEU A 198 -19.84 2.25 6.51
N THR A 199 -21.16 2.26 6.40
CA THR A 199 -21.91 1.55 5.37
C THR A 199 -23.04 2.43 4.84
N LEU A 200 -23.48 2.12 3.63
CA LEU A 200 -24.61 2.81 2.99
C LEU A 200 -25.82 1.89 2.96
N ASN A 201 -26.90 2.30 3.60
CA ASN A 201 -28.19 1.65 3.50
C ASN A 201 -29.29 2.73 3.46
N GLY A 202 -29.44 3.37 2.30
CA GLY A 202 -30.27 4.55 2.10
C GLY A 202 -29.69 5.85 2.67
N SER A 203 -28.86 5.77 3.72
CA SER A 203 -28.06 6.84 4.30
C SER A 203 -26.78 6.26 4.91
N GLU A 204 -25.79 7.11 5.13
CA GLU A 204 -24.55 6.73 5.82
C GLU A 204 -24.84 6.32 7.26
N LYS A 205 -24.32 5.16 7.66
CA LYS A 205 -24.44 4.60 9.01
C LYS A 205 -23.13 3.98 9.45
N THR A 206 -22.85 4.03 10.75
CA THR A 206 -21.73 3.31 11.35
C THR A 206 -22.06 1.82 11.49
N VAL A 207 -21.03 0.97 11.33
CA VAL A 207 -21.10 -0.48 11.58
C VAL A 207 -20.71 -0.74 13.03
N PRO A 208 -21.67 -1.11 13.93
CA PRO A 208 -21.34 -1.30 15.33
C PRO A 208 -20.28 -2.39 15.53
N GLY A 209 -19.33 -2.12 16.44
CA GLY A 209 -18.27 -3.08 16.79
C GLY A 209 -17.14 -3.21 15.75
N LEU A 210 -17.13 -2.38 14.70
CA LEU A 210 -16.08 -2.41 13.68
C LEU A 210 -15.47 -1.02 13.49
N MET A 211 -14.15 -0.97 13.55
CA MET A 211 -13.34 0.21 13.30
C MET A 211 -12.21 -0.11 12.31
N ALA A 212 -11.70 0.90 11.63
CA ALA A 212 -10.51 0.78 10.78
C ALA A 212 -9.64 2.03 10.91
N ILE A 213 -8.30 1.84 10.83
CA ILE A 213 -7.30 2.91 10.98
C ILE A 213 -6.12 2.71 10.05
N GLY A 214 -5.36 3.78 9.84
CA GLY A 214 -4.17 3.78 8.98
C GLY A 214 -4.51 3.44 7.54
N GLU A 215 -3.55 2.93 6.80
CA GLU A 215 -3.68 2.67 5.35
C GLU A 215 -4.76 1.63 4.98
N ALA A 216 -5.26 0.84 5.93
CA ALA A 216 -6.42 -0.04 5.69
C ALA A 216 -7.74 0.73 5.57
N ALA A 217 -7.81 1.92 6.18
CA ALA A 217 -8.99 2.77 6.23
C ALA A 217 -8.97 3.84 5.13
N CYS A 218 -10.16 4.34 4.78
CA CYS A 218 -10.33 5.52 3.95
C CYS A 218 -11.21 6.54 4.69
N VAL A 219 -10.56 7.48 5.37
CA VAL A 219 -11.22 8.63 6.00
C VAL A 219 -11.24 9.85 5.06
N SER A 220 -10.77 9.67 3.82
CA SER A 220 -10.72 10.64 2.71
C SER A 220 -9.86 11.90 2.96
N VAL A 221 -8.91 11.84 3.91
CA VAL A 221 -8.02 12.99 4.21
C VAL A 221 -6.88 13.16 3.22
N HIS A 222 -6.58 12.14 2.42
CA HIS A 222 -5.47 12.15 1.47
C HIS A 222 -5.88 12.54 0.04
N GLY A 223 -7.17 12.54 -0.27
CA GLY A 223 -7.64 12.71 -1.65
C GLY A 223 -7.06 11.65 -2.59
N ALA A 224 -6.78 12.04 -3.82
CA ALA A 224 -6.24 11.14 -4.84
C ALA A 224 -4.70 10.97 -4.76
N ASN A 225 -4.00 11.81 -3.99
CA ASN A 225 -2.53 11.79 -3.91
C ASN A 225 -2.05 12.31 -2.54
N ARG A 226 -1.58 11.40 -1.70
CA ARG A 226 -1.13 11.70 -0.34
C ARG A 226 0.16 12.54 -0.35
N LEU A 227 0.21 13.59 0.47
CA LEU A 227 1.44 14.33 0.74
C LEU A 227 2.46 13.45 1.48
N GLY A 228 3.73 13.66 1.18
CA GLY A 228 4.82 12.96 1.86
C GLY A 228 4.69 13.08 3.39
N THR A 229 5.02 12.01 4.11
CA THR A 229 4.93 11.86 5.57
C THR A 229 3.53 11.85 6.19
N ASN A 230 2.48 12.30 5.51
CA ASN A 230 1.12 12.37 6.08
C ASN A 230 0.54 11.01 6.48
N SER A 231 1.07 9.89 5.98
CA SER A 231 0.69 8.57 6.48
C SER A 231 1.03 8.37 7.97
N LEU A 232 2.10 8.99 8.47
CA LEU A 232 2.47 8.94 9.88
C LEU A 232 1.49 9.74 10.74
N LEU A 233 1.04 10.89 10.25
CA LEU A 233 -0.01 11.68 10.93
C LEU A 233 -1.33 10.93 10.99
N ASP A 234 -1.72 10.28 9.88
CA ASP A 234 -2.93 9.48 9.79
C ASP A 234 -2.96 8.39 10.88
N ILE A 235 -1.94 7.53 10.95
CA ILE A 235 -1.92 6.45 11.94
C ILE A 235 -1.92 6.95 13.39
N VAL A 236 -1.28 8.09 13.67
CA VAL A 236 -1.26 8.68 15.02
C VAL A 236 -2.61 9.29 15.36
N VAL A 237 -3.17 10.12 14.47
CA VAL A 237 -4.41 10.85 14.72
C VAL A 237 -5.59 9.90 14.82
N PHE A 238 -5.79 9.04 13.83
CA PHE A 238 -6.94 8.13 13.81
C PHE A 238 -6.78 6.91 14.72
N GLY A 239 -5.54 6.47 14.97
CA GLY A 239 -5.27 5.50 16.03
C GLY A 239 -5.68 6.01 17.41
N ARG A 240 -5.35 7.27 17.72
CA ARG A 240 -5.78 7.94 18.95
C ARG A 240 -7.30 8.14 19.00
N ALA A 241 -7.91 8.58 17.89
CA ALA A 241 -9.36 8.75 17.80
C ALA A 241 -10.11 7.43 18.06
N ALA A 242 -9.64 6.33 17.46
CA ALA A 242 -10.17 4.98 17.70
C ALA A 242 -10.08 4.58 19.18
N ALA A 243 -8.94 4.82 19.83
CA ALA A 243 -8.76 4.51 21.25
C ALA A 243 -9.73 5.29 22.15
N HIS A 244 -9.90 6.60 21.90
CA HIS A 244 -10.88 7.41 22.62
C HIS A 244 -12.30 6.90 22.39
N ARG A 245 -12.66 6.64 21.13
CA ARG A 245 -14.00 6.12 20.81
C ARG A 245 -14.27 4.75 21.44
N ALA A 246 -13.28 3.87 21.45
CA ALA A 246 -13.39 2.57 22.13
C ALA A 246 -13.62 2.75 23.64
N SER A 247 -12.91 3.65 24.31
CA SER A 247 -13.09 3.93 25.74
C SER A 247 -14.47 4.50 26.09
N GLU A 248 -15.09 5.25 25.18
CA GLU A 248 -16.46 5.77 25.34
C GLU A 248 -17.52 4.68 25.24
N THR A 249 -17.27 3.66 24.42
CA THR A 249 -18.29 2.66 24.04
C THR A 249 -18.17 1.35 24.80
N VAL A 250 -16.96 0.95 25.21
CA VAL A 250 -16.70 -0.31 25.92
C VAL A 250 -16.69 -0.08 27.41
N LYS A 251 -17.52 -0.84 28.12
CA LYS A 251 -17.55 -0.82 29.60
C LYS A 251 -16.70 -1.95 30.14
N ALA A 252 -15.80 -1.63 31.07
CA ALA A 252 -14.98 -2.61 31.77
C ALA A 252 -15.85 -3.65 32.51
N GLY A 253 -15.43 -4.91 32.51
CA GLY A 253 -16.14 -6.00 33.18
C GLY A 253 -17.37 -6.56 32.45
N VAL A 254 -17.78 -5.95 31.34
CA VAL A 254 -18.88 -6.48 30.51
C VAL A 254 -18.33 -7.48 29.50
N SER A 255 -18.83 -8.71 29.51
CA SER A 255 -18.42 -9.73 28.55
C SER A 255 -18.97 -9.44 27.16
N ALA A 256 -18.14 -9.60 26.13
CA ALA A 256 -18.58 -9.51 24.75
C ALA A 256 -19.61 -10.62 24.41
N ALA A 257 -20.59 -10.28 23.59
CA ALA A 257 -21.60 -11.21 23.12
C ALA A 257 -20.98 -12.42 22.42
N LYS A 258 -21.68 -13.56 22.44
CA LYS A 258 -21.22 -14.76 21.73
C LYS A 258 -21.15 -14.47 20.22
N ALA A 259 -20.03 -14.81 19.63
CA ALA A 259 -19.89 -14.77 18.17
C ALA A 259 -20.85 -15.79 17.53
N PRO A 260 -21.48 -15.47 16.40
CA PRO A 260 -22.44 -16.36 15.76
C PRO A 260 -21.73 -17.62 15.24
N GLN A 261 -22.27 -18.79 15.57
CA GLN A 261 -21.69 -20.08 15.15
C GLN A 261 -21.67 -20.19 13.62
N ALA A 262 -22.78 -19.85 12.96
CA ALA A 262 -22.88 -19.90 11.50
C ALA A 262 -21.83 -19.04 10.77
N ALA A 263 -21.47 -17.85 11.30
CA ALA A 263 -20.42 -17.02 10.72
C ALA A 263 -19.01 -17.65 10.95
N THR A 264 -18.84 -18.33 12.09
CA THR A 264 -17.63 -19.11 12.37
C THR A 264 -17.50 -20.26 11.38
N ASP A 265 -18.55 -21.05 11.22
CA ASP A 265 -18.57 -22.24 10.35
C ASP A 265 -18.29 -21.85 8.88
N LYS A 266 -18.95 -20.79 8.39
CA LYS A 266 -18.70 -20.26 7.03
C LYS A 266 -17.24 -19.83 6.80
N ALA A 267 -16.61 -19.22 7.80
CA ALA A 267 -15.21 -18.81 7.70
C ALA A 267 -14.26 -20.03 7.71
N LEU A 268 -14.53 -21.02 8.54
CA LEU A 268 -13.77 -22.28 8.61
C LEU A 268 -13.92 -23.10 7.34
N GLU A 269 -15.15 -23.26 6.83
CA GLU A 269 -15.41 -23.93 5.54
C GLU A 269 -14.64 -23.31 4.38
N ARG A 270 -14.61 -21.96 4.31
CA ARG A 270 -13.82 -21.26 3.32
C ARG A 270 -12.32 -21.56 3.49
N PHE A 271 -11.81 -21.51 4.71
CA PHE A 271 -10.40 -21.79 5.01
C PHE A 271 -10.03 -23.23 4.62
N ASP A 272 -10.84 -24.21 5.02
CA ASP A 272 -10.60 -25.62 4.72
C ASP A 272 -10.67 -25.92 3.22
N ARG A 273 -11.61 -25.30 2.50
CA ARG A 273 -11.68 -25.42 1.05
C ARG A 273 -10.40 -24.95 0.37
N MET A 274 -9.83 -23.83 0.83
CA MET A 274 -8.56 -23.32 0.27
C MET A 274 -7.37 -24.21 0.65
N ARG A 275 -7.31 -24.65 1.89
CA ARG A 275 -6.24 -25.49 2.43
C ARG A 275 -6.16 -26.87 1.74
N HIS A 276 -7.30 -27.43 1.37
CA HIS A 276 -7.39 -28.74 0.72
C HIS A 276 -7.62 -28.64 -0.80
N ALA A 277 -7.52 -27.45 -1.38
CA ALA A 277 -7.62 -27.29 -2.81
C ALA A 277 -6.46 -28.01 -3.51
N ASN A 278 -6.79 -28.78 -4.54
CA ASN A 278 -5.83 -29.49 -5.38
C ASN A 278 -6.05 -29.10 -6.83
N GLY A 279 -5.70 -27.86 -7.19
CA GLY A 279 -5.81 -27.31 -8.52
C GLY A 279 -4.55 -27.58 -9.35
N SER A 280 -4.67 -27.44 -10.68
CA SER A 280 -3.56 -27.56 -11.61
C SER A 280 -2.64 -26.34 -11.64
N GLU A 281 -3.16 -25.16 -11.25
CA GLU A 281 -2.44 -23.90 -11.34
C GLU A 281 -1.64 -23.61 -10.07
N SER A 282 -0.39 -23.19 -10.23
CA SER A 282 0.47 -22.75 -9.13
C SER A 282 -0.05 -21.45 -8.54
N VAL A 283 -0.21 -21.40 -7.20
CA VAL A 283 -0.57 -20.18 -6.47
C VAL A 283 0.43 -19.04 -6.74
N ALA A 284 1.72 -19.37 -6.84
CA ALA A 284 2.78 -18.41 -7.16
C ALA A 284 2.58 -17.82 -8.57
N GLN A 285 2.22 -18.65 -9.55
CA GLN A 285 1.97 -18.19 -10.92
C GLN A 285 0.71 -17.34 -11.01
N LEU A 286 -0.39 -17.76 -10.38
CA LEU A 286 -1.64 -16.98 -10.31
C LEU A 286 -1.40 -15.59 -9.70
N ARG A 287 -0.63 -15.53 -8.63
CA ARG A 287 -0.27 -14.26 -7.99
C ARG A 287 0.56 -13.38 -8.91
N LEU A 288 1.57 -13.95 -9.57
CA LEU A 288 2.44 -13.23 -10.50
C LEU A 288 1.65 -12.67 -11.69
N ASP A 289 0.73 -13.46 -12.25
CA ASP A 289 -0.09 -13.05 -13.39
C ASP A 289 -1.05 -11.93 -12.98
N MET A 290 -1.68 -12.02 -11.81
CA MET A 290 -2.49 -10.95 -11.25
C MET A 290 -1.66 -9.67 -11.07
N GLN A 291 -0.47 -9.77 -10.47
CA GLN A 291 0.41 -8.62 -10.23
C GLN A 291 0.83 -7.93 -11.54
N LYS A 292 1.18 -8.71 -12.56
CA LYS A 292 1.52 -8.18 -13.89
C LYS A 292 0.33 -7.55 -14.59
N ALA A 293 -0.85 -8.16 -14.47
CA ALA A 293 -2.08 -7.59 -15.02
C ALA A 293 -2.42 -6.25 -14.37
N MET A 294 -2.34 -6.16 -13.04
CA MET A 294 -2.55 -4.90 -12.30
C MET A 294 -1.53 -3.84 -12.70
N GLN A 295 -0.24 -4.20 -12.79
CA GLN A 295 0.82 -3.28 -13.21
C GLN A 295 0.60 -2.74 -14.62
N ARG A 296 0.08 -3.56 -15.55
CA ARG A 296 -0.14 -3.16 -16.94
C ARG A 296 -1.42 -2.36 -17.16
N HIS A 297 -2.49 -2.68 -16.44
CA HIS A 297 -3.84 -2.22 -16.77
C HIS A 297 -4.48 -1.32 -15.70
N ALA A 298 -3.89 -1.20 -14.53
CA ALA A 298 -4.43 -0.41 -13.41
C ALA A 298 -3.36 0.41 -12.69
N ALA A 299 -2.22 0.66 -13.35
CA ALA A 299 -1.12 1.44 -12.79
C ALA A 299 -1.18 2.92 -13.20
N VAL A 300 -0.03 3.50 -13.52
CA VAL A 300 0.09 4.89 -13.98
C VAL A 300 -0.23 4.96 -15.48
N PHE A 301 -1.06 5.93 -15.87
CA PHE A 301 -1.42 6.20 -17.26
C PHE A 301 -1.07 7.63 -17.65
#